data_7f828ca1189929b0592176bd6c78b009
#
_entry.id   7f828ca1189929b0592176bd6c78b009
#
_cell.length_a   1.000
_cell.length_b   1.000
_cell.length_c   1.000
_cell.angle_alpha   90.00
_cell.angle_beta   90.00
_cell.angle_gamma   90.00
#
_symmetry.space_group_name_H-M   'P 1'
#
loop_
_entity.id
_entity.type
_entity.pdbx_description
1 polymer ?
#
loop_
_entity_poly.entity_id
_entity_poly.type
_entity_poly.pdbx_seq_one_letter_code
_entity_poly.pdbx_strand_id
1 'polypeptide(L)'
;MDRIRSLVLLFLCLCVVAGGPARAQTPASRIRGDIVSVNGSALQLKADGGQTLAVKLADHYTISARSQADRSKIAPDIFLGTTAVPGPDGTLTAVEVHIFPESMRGTGEGHRPMDTATGSTMTNATVASVGVGQSATAGRTMTNATVATVAGGEQERRMTLRYKGGEKVVAIPKDTPIVMVEPGDPSMLVPGAHVVVSGVRQNDGSLLADRVTVGKDGLMPPM
;
A
#
# COMPACT_ATOMS: atom_id res chain seq x y z
N MET A 1 -28.72 8.88 77.17
CA MET A 1 -27.32 8.41 77.32
C MET A 1 -27.26 7.05 76.69
N ASP A 2 -26.87 6.94 75.40
CA ASP A 2 -26.34 5.68 74.90
C ASP A 2 -25.91 5.89 73.46
N ARG A 3 -24.69 5.55 73.23
CA ARG A 3 -23.97 5.81 72.00
C ARG A 3 -24.23 4.72 70.98
N ILE A 4 -24.87 5.07 69.87
CA ILE A 4 -25.03 4.16 68.74
C ILE A 4 -23.79 4.28 67.86
N ARG A 5 -23.02 3.20 67.85
CA ARG A 5 -21.82 3.06 66.97
C ARG A 5 -22.30 2.61 65.59
N SER A 6 -22.26 3.52 64.61
CA SER A 6 -22.46 3.17 63.21
C SER A 6 -21.23 2.43 62.68
N LEU A 7 -21.44 1.16 62.29
CA LEU A 7 -20.46 0.34 61.62
C LEU A 7 -20.63 0.54 60.11
N VAL A 8 -19.75 1.30 59.49
CA VAL A 8 -19.67 1.49 58.04
C VAL A 8 -18.87 0.33 57.46
N LEU A 9 -19.59 -0.66 56.85
CA LEU A 9 -18.96 -1.71 56.06
C LEU A 9 -18.54 -1.15 54.69
N LEU A 10 -17.26 -0.97 54.50
CA LEU A 10 -16.69 -0.60 53.21
C LEU A 10 -16.57 -1.86 52.34
N PHE A 11 -17.48 -2.04 51.39
CA PHE A 11 -17.42 -3.12 50.38
C PHE A 11 -16.41 -2.73 49.31
N LEU A 12 -15.20 -3.25 49.42
CA LEU A 12 -14.15 -3.06 48.41
C LEU A 12 -14.43 -4.04 47.26
N CYS A 13 -15.09 -3.54 46.18
CA CYS A 13 -15.37 -4.33 44.99
C CYS A 13 -14.05 -4.46 44.17
N LEU A 14 -13.38 -5.59 44.32
CA LEU A 14 -12.17 -5.96 43.60
C LEU A 14 -12.57 -6.38 42.17
N CYS A 15 -12.61 -5.44 41.22
CA CYS A 15 -12.78 -5.74 39.81
C CYS A 15 -11.50 -6.40 39.29
N VAL A 16 -11.45 -7.71 39.26
CA VAL A 16 -10.43 -8.49 38.54
C VAL A 16 -10.70 -8.31 37.03
N VAL A 17 -10.02 -7.38 36.40
CA VAL A 17 -9.98 -7.28 34.95
C VAL A 17 -9.14 -8.46 34.44
N ALA A 18 -9.83 -9.51 34.00
CA ALA A 18 -9.20 -10.61 33.28
C ALA A 18 -8.74 -10.08 31.91
N GLY A 19 -7.55 -9.50 31.87
CA GLY A 19 -6.83 -9.18 30.63
C GLY A 19 -6.47 -10.49 29.94
N GLY A 20 -7.29 -10.93 28.98
CA GLY A 20 -6.92 -12.02 28.08
C GLY A 20 -5.61 -11.67 27.35
N PRO A 21 -4.74 -12.66 27.04
CA PRO A 21 -3.52 -12.39 26.32
C PRO A 21 -3.85 -11.74 24.97
N ALA A 22 -3.44 -10.49 24.79
CA ALA A 22 -3.48 -9.84 23.49
C ALA A 22 -2.60 -10.72 22.56
N ARG A 23 -3.24 -11.44 21.65
CA ARG A 23 -2.52 -12.12 20.57
C ARG A 23 -1.84 -11.04 19.76
N ALA A 24 -0.53 -10.95 19.89
CA ALA A 24 0.28 -10.15 18.98
C ALA A 24 0.01 -10.66 17.56
N GLN A 25 -0.63 -9.86 16.75
CA GLN A 25 -0.82 -10.18 15.33
C GLN A 25 0.57 -10.24 14.71
N THR A 26 0.96 -11.41 14.22
CA THR A 26 2.20 -11.55 13.45
C THR A 26 2.12 -10.60 12.25
N PRO A 27 3.10 -9.70 12.06
CA PRO A 27 3.07 -8.77 10.93
C PRO A 27 2.91 -9.54 9.62
N ALA A 28 2.05 -9.04 8.74
CA ALA A 28 1.89 -9.61 7.42
C ALA A 28 3.23 -9.51 6.66
N SER A 29 3.74 -10.64 6.19
CA SER A 29 4.94 -10.70 5.38
C SER A 29 4.59 -10.48 3.92
N ARG A 30 5.39 -9.70 3.19
CA ARG A 30 5.35 -9.62 1.74
C ARG A 30 6.59 -10.28 1.16
N ILE A 31 6.39 -11.15 0.18
CA ILE A 31 7.48 -11.89 -0.46
C ILE A 31 7.30 -11.78 -1.96
N ARG A 32 8.34 -11.29 -2.62
CA ARG A 32 8.42 -11.20 -4.07
C ARG A 32 9.25 -12.35 -4.61
N GLY A 33 8.87 -12.88 -5.76
CA GLY A 33 9.58 -13.97 -6.41
C GLY A 33 8.79 -14.59 -7.57
N ASP A 34 9.25 -15.76 -7.99
CA ASP A 34 8.72 -16.50 -9.11
C ASP A 34 8.00 -17.76 -8.64
N ILE A 35 6.86 -18.07 -9.23
CA ILE A 35 6.18 -19.33 -8.98
C ILE A 35 6.98 -20.45 -9.62
N VAL A 36 7.41 -21.42 -8.82
CA VAL A 36 8.11 -22.64 -9.31
C VAL A 36 7.12 -23.72 -9.67
N SER A 37 6.11 -23.94 -8.82
CA SER A 37 5.06 -24.93 -9.05
C SER A 37 3.76 -24.53 -8.35
N VAL A 38 2.67 -25.06 -8.88
CA VAL A 38 1.31 -24.87 -8.38
C VAL A 38 0.66 -26.25 -8.21
N ASN A 39 0.07 -26.50 -7.05
CA ASN A 39 -0.70 -27.71 -6.78
C ASN A 39 -1.94 -27.34 -5.94
N GLY A 40 -3.04 -27.12 -6.61
CA GLY A 40 -4.27 -26.60 -5.98
C GLY A 40 -4.02 -25.26 -5.25
N SER A 41 -4.21 -25.23 -3.94
CA SER A 41 -3.94 -24.06 -3.09
C SER A 41 -2.50 -23.95 -2.59
N ALA A 42 -1.61 -24.87 -2.99
CA ALA A 42 -0.21 -24.85 -2.58
C ALA A 42 0.68 -24.36 -3.72
N LEU A 43 1.56 -23.38 -3.41
CA LEU A 43 2.54 -22.87 -4.35
C LEU A 43 3.95 -23.10 -3.79
N GLN A 44 4.91 -23.31 -4.68
CA GLN A 44 6.32 -23.16 -4.38
C GLN A 44 6.79 -21.86 -5.01
N LEU A 45 7.34 -20.98 -4.20
CA LEU A 45 7.82 -19.67 -4.62
C LEU A 45 9.34 -19.59 -4.45
N LYS A 46 10.05 -19.24 -5.51
CA LYS A 46 11.46 -18.85 -5.44
C LYS A 46 11.52 -17.35 -5.18
N ALA A 47 11.80 -16.97 -3.94
CA ALA A 47 11.93 -15.57 -3.55
C ALA A 47 13.14 -14.90 -4.20
N ASP A 48 13.13 -13.57 -4.35
CA ASP A 48 14.25 -12.77 -4.90
C ASP A 48 15.57 -13.03 -4.16
N GLY A 49 15.52 -13.38 -2.87
CA GLY A 49 16.67 -13.78 -2.08
C GLY A 49 17.21 -15.20 -2.38
N GLY A 50 16.64 -15.89 -3.39
CA GLY A 50 17.06 -17.22 -3.82
C GLY A 50 16.49 -18.38 -3.01
N GLN A 51 15.79 -18.12 -1.91
CA GLN A 51 15.16 -19.15 -1.09
C GLN A 51 13.87 -19.66 -1.73
N THR A 52 13.65 -20.97 -1.68
CA THR A 52 12.36 -21.56 -2.02
C THR A 52 11.47 -21.62 -0.78
N LEU A 53 10.25 -21.11 -0.93
CA LEU A 53 9.27 -21.01 0.14
C LEU A 53 7.99 -21.74 -0.24
N ALA A 54 7.45 -22.52 0.68
CA ALA A 54 6.11 -23.08 0.57
C ALA A 54 5.08 -22.00 0.91
N VAL A 55 4.13 -21.79 0.02
CA VAL A 55 3.01 -20.87 0.20
C VAL A 55 1.71 -21.65 0.10
N LYS A 56 0.84 -21.49 1.09
CA LYS A 56 -0.53 -21.99 1.07
C LYS A 56 -1.47 -20.81 0.88
N LEU A 57 -2.33 -20.88 -0.12
CA LEU A 57 -3.40 -19.90 -0.31
C LEU A 57 -4.47 -20.12 0.76
N ALA A 58 -4.92 -19.05 1.40
CA ALA A 58 -6.04 -19.09 2.34
C ALA A 58 -7.35 -19.41 1.61
N ASP A 59 -8.38 -19.84 2.33
CA ASP A 59 -9.68 -20.18 1.71
C ASP A 59 -10.32 -18.96 1.00
N HIS A 60 -10.05 -17.77 1.50
CA HIS A 60 -10.48 -16.49 0.91
C HIS A 60 -9.26 -15.64 0.57
N TYR A 61 -8.59 -15.98 -0.52
CA TYR A 61 -7.50 -15.18 -1.04
C TYR A 61 -7.96 -14.29 -2.20
N THR A 62 -7.23 -13.22 -2.45
CA THR A 62 -7.48 -12.32 -3.56
C THR A 62 -6.30 -12.31 -4.53
N ILE A 63 -6.60 -12.24 -5.82
CA ILE A 63 -5.58 -12.06 -6.85
C ILE A 63 -5.80 -10.70 -7.51
N SER A 64 -4.70 -9.99 -7.72
CA SER A 64 -4.67 -8.80 -8.54
C SER A 64 -3.53 -8.90 -9.54
N ALA A 65 -3.69 -8.32 -10.70
CA ALA A 65 -2.64 -8.25 -11.70
C ALA A 65 -2.03 -6.85 -11.77
N ARG A 66 -0.79 -6.78 -12.24
CA ARG A 66 -0.10 -5.53 -12.55
C ARG A 66 0.43 -5.61 -13.97
N SER A 67 0.09 -4.62 -14.78
CA SER A 67 0.70 -4.37 -16.08
C SER A 67 1.45 -3.05 -16.07
N GLN A 68 2.48 -2.93 -16.88
CA GLN A 68 3.19 -1.66 -17.01
C GLN A 68 2.26 -0.60 -17.59
N ALA A 69 2.33 0.60 -17.04
CA ALA A 69 1.56 1.74 -17.52
C ALA A 69 2.46 2.90 -17.92
N ASP A 70 2.01 3.62 -18.94
CA ASP A 70 2.68 4.84 -19.37
C ASP A 70 2.38 6.01 -18.42
N ARG A 71 3.36 6.88 -18.27
CA ARG A 71 3.29 8.07 -17.42
C ARG A 71 2.17 9.05 -17.84
N SER A 72 1.80 9.06 -19.11
CA SER A 72 0.68 9.86 -19.62
C SER A 72 -0.68 9.47 -19.03
N LYS A 73 -0.80 8.25 -18.50
CA LYS A 73 -2.02 7.79 -17.81
C LYS A 73 -2.27 8.51 -16.50
N ILE A 74 -1.26 9.18 -15.92
CA ILE A 74 -1.45 10.02 -14.74
C ILE A 74 -2.05 11.34 -15.18
N ALA A 75 -3.34 11.51 -15.01
CA ALA A 75 -4.12 12.67 -15.41
C ALA A 75 -5.07 13.11 -14.28
N PRO A 76 -5.59 14.34 -14.31
CA PRO A 76 -6.62 14.75 -13.37
C PRO A 76 -7.80 13.77 -13.35
N ASP A 77 -8.44 13.63 -12.20
CA ASP A 77 -9.57 12.76 -11.90
C ASP A 77 -9.28 11.24 -11.94
N ILE A 78 -8.06 10.82 -12.20
CA ILE A 78 -7.69 9.40 -12.06
C ILE A 78 -7.56 9.04 -10.58
N PHE A 79 -8.10 7.88 -10.18
CA PHE A 79 -7.85 7.30 -8.87
C PHE A 79 -6.58 6.45 -8.92
N LEU A 80 -5.63 6.76 -8.06
CA LEU A 80 -4.36 6.06 -8.00
C LEU A 80 -3.84 5.89 -6.57
N GLY A 81 -2.93 4.97 -6.39
CA GLY A 81 -2.12 4.81 -5.18
C GLY A 81 -0.66 5.14 -5.46
N THR A 82 0.02 5.69 -4.48
CA THR A 82 1.47 5.87 -4.56
C THR A 82 2.14 5.51 -3.25
N THR A 83 3.19 4.72 -3.34
CA THR A 83 4.16 4.59 -2.26
C THR A 83 5.16 5.72 -2.42
N ALA A 84 5.40 6.48 -1.36
CA ALA A 84 6.26 7.63 -1.39
C ALA A 84 7.12 7.73 -0.12
N VAL A 85 8.27 8.35 -0.24
CA VAL A 85 9.17 8.69 0.87
C VAL A 85 9.23 10.21 1.03
N PRO A 86 9.52 10.73 2.23
CA PRO A 86 9.74 12.15 2.43
C PRO A 86 10.90 12.67 1.59
N GLY A 87 10.67 13.73 0.83
CA GLY A 87 11.70 14.47 0.14
C GLY A 87 12.32 15.58 1.02
N PRO A 88 13.43 16.16 0.56
CA PRO A 88 14.20 17.13 1.35
C PRO A 88 13.45 18.45 1.61
N ASP A 89 12.46 18.78 0.80
CA ASP A 89 11.63 20.00 0.90
C ASP A 89 10.28 19.76 1.62
N GLY A 90 10.11 18.59 2.24
CA GLY A 90 8.86 18.19 2.89
C GLY A 90 7.77 17.72 1.92
N THR A 91 8.03 17.71 0.61
CA THR A 91 7.17 17.01 -0.37
C THR A 91 7.41 15.51 -0.30
N LEU A 92 6.45 14.74 -0.80
CA LEU A 92 6.61 13.29 -0.94
C LEU A 92 7.22 12.98 -2.31
N THR A 93 8.16 12.05 -2.36
CA THR A 93 8.75 11.53 -3.60
C THR A 93 8.21 10.13 -3.85
N ALA A 94 7.55 9.94 -4.98
CA ALA A 94 7.00 8.65 -5.37
C ALA A 94 8.11 7.62 -5.62
N VAL A 95 7.97 6.46 -5.01
CA VAL A 95 8.79 5.26 -5.27
C VAL A 95 8.10 4.39 -6.33
N GLU A 96 6.79 4.36 -6.33
CA GLU A 96 5.94 3.66 -7.29
C GLU A 96 4.56 4.31 -7.39
N VAL A 97 3.87 4.12 -8.52
CA VAL A 97 2.51 4.60 -8.74
C VAL A 97 1.65 3.46 -9.27
N HIS A 98 0.48 3.27 -8.66
CA HIS A 98 -0.51 2.26 -9.00
C HIS A 98 -1.79 2.93 -9.50
N ILE A 99 -2.10 2.83 -10.77
CA ILE A 99 -3.34 3.36 -11.35
C ILE A 99 -4.43 2.31 -11.18
N PHE A 100 -5.51 2.66 -10.54
CA PHE A 100 -6.66 1.78 -10.35
C PHE A 100 -7.68 1.97 -11.47
N PRO A 101 -8.36 0.90 -11.92
CA PRO A 101 -9.51 1.03 -12.79
C PRO A 101 -10.66 1.72 -12.04
N GLU A 102 -11.59 2.32 -12.77
CA GLU A 102 -12.70 3.06 -12.19
C GLU A 102 -13.56 2.19 -11.25
N SER A 103 -13.70 0.90 -11.54
CA SER A 103 -14.40 -0.07 -10.70
C SER A 103 -13.77 -0.25 -9.30
N MET A 104 -12.54 0.16 -9.12
CA MET A 104 -11.79 0.10 -7.85
C MET A 104 -11.60 1.47 -7.20
N ARG A 105 -12.24 2.53 -7.73
CA ARG A 105 -12.19 3.87 -7.12
C ARG A 105 -12.60 3.82 -5.65
N GLY A 106 -11.85 4.51 -4.80
CA GLY A 106 -12.07 4.54 -3.34
C GLY A 106 -11.43 3.38 -2.58
N THR A 107 -10.87 2.37 -3.26
CA THR A 107 -10.21 1.24 -2.59
C THR A 107 -9.05 1.72 -1.72
N GLY A 108 -9.19 1.52 -0.40
CA GLY A 108 -8.16 1.91 0.57
C GLY A 108 -7.80 3.38 0.52
N GLU A 109 -8.74 4.27 0.14
CA GLU A 109 -8.53 5.71 0.09
C GLU A 109 -7.96 6.24 1.40
N GLY A 110 -7.01 7.14 1.31
CA GLY A 110 -6.37 7.78 2.46
C GLY A 110 -4.85 7.82 2.38
N HIS A 111 -4.25 8.36 3.42
CA HIS A 111 -2.80 8.46 3.60
C HIS A 111 -2.41 7.73 4.88
N ARG A 112 -1.44 6.81 4.79
CA ARG A 112 -1.01 5.97 5.90
C ARG A 112 0.47 5.61 5.82
N PRO A 113 1.14 5.37 6.95
CA PRO A 113 2.50 4.82 6.96
C PRO A 113 2.57 3.46 6.26
N MET A 114 3.72 3.16 5.66
CA MET A 114 4.08 1.86 5.10
C MET A 114 5.40 1.36 5.67
N ASP A 115 5.60 0.05 5.56
CA ASP A 115 6.77 -0.66 6.08
C ASP A 115 7.82 -1.01 5.01
N THR A 116 7.65 -0.51 3.78
CA THR A 116 8.56 -0.80 2.66
C THR A 116 9.91 -0.10 2.76
N ALA A 117 9.97 1.06 3.42
CA ALA A 117 11.19 1.81 3.72
C ALA A 117 10.96 2.76 4.89
N THR A 118 12.02 3.20 5.55
CA THR A 118 11.93 4.16 6.67
C THR A 118 11.20 5.44 6.25
N GLY A 119 10.11 5.75 6.93
CA GLY A 119 9.29 6.92 6.65
C GLY A 119 8.43 6.83 5.40
N SER A 120 8.35 5.65 4.76
CA SER A 120 7.50 5.46 3.60
C SER A 120 6.02 5.52 3.94
N THR A 121 5.23 6.02 2.99
CA THR A 121 3.78 6.18 3.11
C THR A 121 3.07 5.67 1.87
N MET A 122 1.85 5.18 2.04
CA MET A 122 0.92 4.89 0.93
C MET A 122 -0.17 5.95 0.92
N THR A 123 -0.41 6.52 -0.25
CA THR A 123 -1.55 7.43 -0.47
C THR A 123 -2.38 6.90 -1.63
N ASN A 124 -3.63 6.52 -1.37
CA ASN A 124 -4.62 6.21 -2.39
C ASN A 124 -5.60 7.39 -2.46
N ALA A 125 -5.71 7.99 -3.61
CA ALA A 125 -6.40 9.27 -3.77
C ALA A 125 -6.79 9.54 -5.22
N THR A 126 -7.68 10.51 -5.43
CA THR A 126 -7.95 11.08 -6.75
C THR A 126 -6.91 12.15 -7.07
N VAL A 127 -6.40 12.14 -8.28
CA VAL A 127 -5.50 13.18 -8.78
C VAL A 127 -6.28 14.46 -8.99
N ALA A 128 -5.98 15.48 -8.21
CA ALA A 128 -6.59 16.81 -8.36
C ALA A 128 -5.93 17.61 -9.49
N SER A 129 -4.60 17.48 -9.62
CA SER A 129 -3.84 18.17 -10.68
C SER A 129 -2.51 17.47 -10.96
N VAL A 130 -1.98 17.67 -12.17
CA VAL A 130 -0.64 17.24 -12.56
C VAL A 130 0.08 18.44 -13.19
N GLY A 131 1.28 18.72 -12.72
CA GLY A 131 2.11 19.83 -13.23
C GLY A 131 3.58 19.42 -13.39
N VAL A 132 4.35 20.25 -14.08
CA VAL A 132 5.84 20.12 -14.14
C VAL A 132 6.41 20.91 -12.97
N GLY A 133 7.32 20.29 -12.22
CA GLY A 133 7.82 20.86 -10.98
C GLY A 133 8.58 22.16 -11.16
N GLN A 134 8.11 23.22 -10.49
CA GLN A 134 8.97 24.26 -9.96
C GLN A 134 8.98 24.12 -8.44
N SER A 135 10.15 24.29 -7.81
CA SER A 135 10.28 24.35 -6.36
C SER A 135 9.29 25.38 -5.83
N ALA A 136 8.25 24.95 -5.13
CA ALA A 136 7.35 25.84 -4.44
C ALA A 136 8.07 26.34 -3.18
N THR A 137 8.57 27.56 -3.22
CA THR A 137 8.83 28.34 -2.02
C THR A 137 7.54 28.43 -1.23
N ALA A 138 7.59 28.05 0.04
CA ALA A 138 6.45 28.07 0.95
C ALA A 138 5.83 29.46 1.00
N GLY A 139 4.72 29.65 0.31
CA GLY A 139 3.90 30.85 0.32
C GLY A 139 2.48 30.48 -0.02
N ARG A 140 1.58 30.59 0.96
CA ARG A 140 0.15 30.45 0.74
C ARG A 140 -0.30 31.50 -0.26
N THR A 141 -0.56 31.07 -1.49
CA THR A 141 -1.34 31.87 -2.43
C THR A 141 -2.17 30.90 -3.29
N MET A 142 -3.48 30.97 -3.16
CA MET A 142 -4.39 30.39 -4.11
C MET A 142 -4.22 31.15 -5.42
N THR A 143 -3.64 30.52 -6.41
CA THR A 143 -3.64 31.06 -7.76
C THR A 143 -4.36 30.04 -8.65
N ASN A 144 -5.56 30.38 -9.09
CA ASN A 144 -6.19 29.77 -10.24
C ASN A 144 -5.33 30.15 -11.45
N ALA A 145 -4.37 29.31 -11.81
CA ALA A 145 -3.56 29.52 -12.99
C ALA A 145 -3.94 28.47 -14.02
N THR A 146 -4.50 28.93 -15.12
CA THR A 146 -4.54 28.22 -16.39
C THR A 146 -3.11 27.88 -16.78
N VAL A 147 -2.85 26.60 -17.05
CA VAL A 147 -1.52 26.12 -17.44
C VAL A 147 -1.13 26.78 -18.76
N ALA A 148 -0.25 27.76 -18.70
CA ALA A 148 0.41 28.29 -19.86
C ALA A 148 1.70 27.48 -20.09
N THR A 149 1.77 26.82 -21.24
CA THR A 149 2.97 26.38 -21.99
C THR A 149 4.04 25.57 -21.23
N VAL A 150 4.11 24.29 -21.50
CA VAL A 150 5.25 23.42 -21.20
C VAL A 150 6.39 23.74 -22.17
N ALA A 151 7.37 24.49 -21.73
CA ALA A 151 8.64 24.62 -22.41
C ALA A 151 9.65 23.65 -21.76
N GLY A 152 10.07 22.62 -22.49
CA GLY A 152 11.37 22.01 -22.39
C GLY A 152 11.63 21.03 -21.23
N GLY A 153 12.00 19.80 -21.60
CA GLY A 153 12.74 18.85 -20.78
C GLY A 153 11.87 17.86 -20.00
N GLU A 154 12.34 16.63 -19.94
CA GLU A 154 11.80 15.52 -19.12
C GLU A 154 11.96 15.81 -17.63
N GLN A 155 11.27 16.84 -17.13
CA GLN A 155 11.39 17.25 -15.76
C GLN A 155 10.47 16.40 -14.85
N GLU A 156 10.85 16.30 -13.59
CA GLU A 156 10.06 15.74 -12.51
C GLU A 156 8.62 16.27 -12.56
N ARG A 157 7.64 15.37 -12.66
CA ARG A 157 6.24 15.75 -12.56
C ARG A 157 5.83 15.81 -11.10
N ARG A 158 4.95 16.74 -10.76
CA ARG A 158 4.29 16.82 -9.46
C ARG A 158 2.81 16.59 -9.64
N MET A 159 2.21 15.81 -8.77
CA MET A 159 0.77 15.59 -8.70
C MET A 159 0.25 15.98 -7.34
N THR A 160 -0.94 16.56 -7.32
CA THR A 160 -1.70 16.81 -6.12
C THR A 160 -2.75 15.72 -5.98
N LEU A 161 -2.72 15.02 -4.87
CA LEU A 161 -3.58 13.90 -4.52
C LEU A 161 -4.59 14.34 -3.48
N ARG A 162 -5.89 14.21 -3.78
CA ARG A 162 -6.98 14.53 -2.85
C ARG A 162 -7.66 13.27 -2.38
N TYR A 163 -7.81 13.12 -1.07
CA TYR A 163 -8.47 12.00 -0.39
C TYR A 163 -9.33 12.50 0.77
N LYS A 164 -10.19 11.64 1.30
CA LYS A 164 -11.01 11.97 2.47
C LYS A 164 -10.09 12.23 3.67
N GLY A 165 -9.98 13.49 4.06
CA GLY A 165 -9.14 13.92 5.19
C GLY A 165 -7.94 14.78 4.80
N GLY A 166 -7.73 15.05 3.50
CA GLY A 166 -6.67 15.98 3.12
C GLY A 166 -6.18 15.89 1.68
N GLU A 167 -5.02 16.50 1.50
CA GLU A 167 -4.34 16.60 0.22
C GLU A 167 -2.84 16.39 0.41
N LYS A 168 -2.19 15.78 -0.57
CA LYS A 168 -0.74 15.59 -0.61
C LYS A 168 -0.18 15.95 -1.97
N VAL A 169 0.95 16.64 -1.96
CA VAL A 169 1.75 16.87 -3.17
C VAL A 169 2.84 15.80 -3.24
N VAL A 170 2.91 15.14 -4.37
CA VAL A 170 3.86 14.06 -4.62
C VAL A 170 4.64 14.37 -5.89
N ALA A 171 5.95 14.36 -5.77
CA ALA A 171 6.88 14.41 -6.88
C ALA A 171 7.02 13.02 -7.51
N ILE A 172 7.02 12.94 -8.83
CA ILE A 172 7.15 11.69 -9.58
C ILE A 172 8.46 11.77 -10.38
N PRO A 173 9.56 11.20 -9.88
CA PRO A 173 10.81 11.07 -10.62
C PRO A 173 10.60 10.39 -11.99
N LYS A 174 11.52 10.63 -12.91
CA LYS A 174 11.45 10.09 -14.29
C LYS A 174 11.33 8.56 -14.32
N ASP A 175 12.08 7.91 -13.47
CA ASP A 175 12.24 6.45 -13.45
C ASP A 175 11.26 5.76 -12.48
N THR A 176 10.27 6.50 -11.96
CA THR A 176 9.26 5.91 -11.07
C THR A 176 8.45 4.84 -11.82
N PRO A 177 8.41 3.60 -11.33
CA PRO A 177 7.56 2.56 -11.89
C PRO A 177 6.08 2.96 -11.80
N ILE A 178 5.38 2.83 -12.92
CA ILE A 178 3.94 3.10 -12.99
C ILE A 178 3.27 1.83 -13.50
N VAL A 179 2.30 1.34 -12.74
CA VAL A 179 1.57 0.12 -13.08
C VAL A 179 0.06 0.35 -13.05
N MET A 180 -0.62 -0.34 -13.94
CA MET A 180 -2.08 -0.48 -13.89
C MET A 180 -2.44 -1.64 -12.95
N VAL A 181 -3.40 -1.40 -12.08
CA VAL A 181 -4.01 -2.43 -11.23
C VAL A 181 -5.18 -3.05 -11.98
N GLU A 182 -5.22 -4.36 -12.04
CA GLU A 182 -6.30 -5.11 -12.68
C GLU A 182 -6.79 -6.21 -11.75
N PRO A 183 -8.06 -6.60 -11.80
CA PRO A 183 -8.51 -7.84 -11.17
C PRO A 183 -7.70 -9.01 -11.71
N GLY A 184 -7.30 -9.91 -10.84
CA GLY A 184 -6.58 -11.12 -11.22
C GLY A 184 -7.49 -12.35 -11.17
N ASP A 185 -7.02 -13.43 -11.78
CA ASP A 185 -7.69 -14.70 -11.88
C ASP A 185 -6.76 -15.85 -11.47
N PRO A 186 -7.26 -16.94 -10.87
CA PRO A 186 -6.44 -18.09 -10.48
C PRO A 186 -5.63 -18.74 -11.62
N SER A 187 -6.09 -18.62 -12.87
CA SER A 187 -5.34 -19.11 -14.03
C SER A 187 -4.02 -18.38 -14.29
N MET A 188 -3.84 -17.21 -13.67
CA MET A 188 -2.57 -16.47 -13.73
C MET A 188 -1.49 -17.06 -12.82
N LEU A 189 -1.86 -17.94 -11.89
CA LEU A 189 -0.90 -18.61 -10.99
C LEU A 189 -0.30 -19.80 -11.72
N VAL A 190 0.73 -19.55 -12.51
CA VAL A 190 1.41 -20.57 -13.32
C VAL A 190 2.91 -20.56 -13.02
N PRO A 191 3.63 -21.67 -13.21
CA PRO A 191 5.08 -21.69 -13.10
C PRO A 191 5.71 -20.62 -13.99
N GLY A 192 6.69 -19.89 -13.44
CA GLY A 192 7.36 -18.76 -14.09
C GLY A 192 6.66 -17.41 -13.94
N ALA A 193 5.44 -17.36 -13.38
CA ALA A 193 4.79 -16.08 -13.10
C ALA A 193 5.53 -15.31 -12.00
N HIS A 194 5.78 -14.04 -12.24
CA HIS A 194 6.33 -13.10 -11.25
C HIS A 194 5.23 -12.63 -10.32
N VAL A 195 5.46 -12.78 -9.01
CA VAL A 195 4.43 -12.47 -8.02
C VAL A 195 4.96 -11.73 -6.80
N VAL A 196 4.08 -10.98 -6.17
CA VAL A 196 4.21 -10.54 -4.78
C VAL A 196 3.12 -11.24 -3.97
N VAL A 197 3.50 -12.00 -2.98
CA VAL A 197 2.59 -12.74 -2.09
C VAL A 197 2.58 -12.09 -0.73
N SER A 198 1.39 -11.79 -0.22
CA SER A 198 1.20 -11.24 1.13
C SER A 198 0.45 -12.25 1.99
N GLY A 199 0.87 -12.40 3.24
CA GLY A 199 0.26 -13.34 4.16
C GLY A 199 0.95 -13.41 5.50
N VAL A 200 0.59 -14.38 6.30
CA VAL A 200 1.14 -14.61 7.64
C VAL A 200 2.08 -15.81 7.62
N ARG A 201 3.31 -15.61 8.11
CA ARG A 201 4.27 -16.68 8.23
C ARG A 201 3.83 -17.66 9.31
N GLN A 202 3.87 -18.95 8.98
CA GLN A 202 3.48 -20.03 9.87
C GLN A 202 4.68 -20.54 10.67
N ASN A 203 4.41 -21.31 11.73
CA ASN A 203 5.45 -21.86 12.60
C ASN A 203 6.36 -22.89 11.89
N ASP A 204 5.87 -23.50 10.81
CA ASP A 204 6.64 -24.42 9.97
C ASP A 204 7.49 -23.70 8.90
N GLY A 205 7.50 -22.35 8.93
CA GLY A 205 8.22 -21.52 7.98
C GLY A 205 7.49 -21.26 6.68
N SER A 206 6.34 -21.89 6.43
CA SER A 206 5.50 -21.62 5.27
C SER A 206 4.79 -20.25 5.38
N LEU A 207 4.20 -19.76 4.27
CA LEU A 207 3.39 -18.56 4.24
C LEU A 207 1.92 -18.93 3.97
N LEU A 208 1.01 -18.56 4.87
CA LEU A 208 -0.43 -18.58 4.58
C LEU A 208 -0.80 -17.26 3.93
N ALA A 209 -1.06 -17.31 2.61
CA ALA A 209 -1.26 -16.12 1.79
C ALA A 209 -2.75 -15.80 1.62
N ASP A 210 -3.11 -14.56 1.89
CA ASP A 210 -4.44 -14.01 1.64
C ASP A 210 -4.49 -13.13 0.39
N ARG A 211 -3.34 -12.75 -0.15
CA ARG A 211 -3.25 -11.90 -1.35
C ARG A 211 -2.07 -12.31 -2.22
N VAL A 212 -2.34 -12.38 -3.52
CA VAL A 212 -1.33 -12.56 -4.55
C VAL A 212 -1.44 -11.46 -5.59
N THR A 213 -0.34 -10.81 -5.89
CA THR A 213 -0.23 -9.84 -6.98
C THR A 213 0.63 -10.47 -8.07
N VAL A 214 0.09 -10.59 -9.28
CA VAL A 214 0.77 -11.21 -10.43
C VAL A 214 1.21 -10.12 -11.41
N GLY A 215 2.43 -10.20 -11.88
CA GLY A 215 2.91 -9.36 -12.99
C GLY A 215 2.49 -9.93 -14.34
N LYS A 216 1.95 -9.09 -15.20
CA LYS A 216 1.63 -9.43 -16.60
C LYS A 216 2.83 -9.14 -17.49
N ASP A 217 2.93 -9.84 -18.59
CA ASP A 217 3.93 -9.61 -19.65
C ASP A 217 5.38 -9.56 -19.14
N GLY A 218 5.70 -10.43 -18.18
CA GLY A 218 7.05 -10.49 -17.59
C GLY A 218 7.37 -9.36 -16.60
N LEU A 219 6.38 -8.55 -16.24
CA LEU A 219 6.57 -7.53 -15.21
C LEU A 219 6.81 -8.18 -13.85
N MET A 220 7.89 -7.80 -13.17
CA MET A 220 8.03 -8.06 -11.73
C MET A 220 7.21 -7.03 -10.97
N PRO A 221 6.13 -7.44 -10.26
CA PRO A 221 5.28 -6.49 -9.55
C PRO A 221 6.09 -5.68 -8.52
N PRO A 222 5.87 -4.37 -8.41
CA PRO A 222 6.44 -3.59 -7.32
C PRO A 222 5.87 -4.03 -5.95
N MET A 223 6.60 -3.73 -4.86
CA MET A 223 6.30 -4.20 -3.50
C MET A 223 5.20 -3.39 -2.83
#